data_80751824936b8675885f6427fc36317c
#
_entry.id   80751824936b8675885f6427fc36317c
#
_cell.length_a   1.000
_cell.length_b   1.000
_cell.length_c   1.000
_cell.angle_alpha   90.00
_cell.angle_beta   90.00
_cell.angle_gamma   90.00
#
_symmetry.space_group_name_H-M   'P 1'
#
loop_
_entity.id
_entity.type
_entity.pdbx_description
1 polymer ?
#
loop_
_entity_poly.entity_id
_entity_poly.type
_entity_poly.pdbx_seq_one_letter_code
_entity_poly.pdbx_strand_id
1 'polypeptide(L)'
;MKRQKSLLLRLLTIVTITILAPSILTFLVFFRTVPERMETQAQANVGFYIDQTNASVKNSMELAREVAFSALGDPMLQKNMQRTEFYLSSMGRGALEQMVGSVTAYQSAWSRNVLSSIYLFRDDGQYTFYSAKGAYAQEQRRMENICNQSRELSSAKTLFQIPGAPENMVYFLLDYKNIDTMAHLGKLVMELDVSSMVNADGLMELYPGTCLILSNTDGEPLYTLGDEPETADRVIADSNMESFSRLGTGHSRDRYYHVSRQIQGCQMQMDVFVPAAAIYNQVWSTNLIFFVSCILILLLTTAAASLGYYLVMRPLRDMETALRRMAASDYTARMPCSNCRELAVLEEAFNAMADHLDAAFEETYQKGIALRESESRLLAAQINPHFVFNVLETIHMRCVEAGLKDLSRMVTDLAQLLRGNMGAGGGSQKITFAQELDYVRYYMDLQQSRFGAANLHFSVDYEDEDIFCLLYTSDA
;
A
#
# COMPACT_ATOMS: atom_id res chain seq x y z
N MET A 1 -3.64 34.82 -25.36
CA MET A 1 -2.52 33.86 -25.32
C MET A 1 -2.94 32.62 -24.55
N LYS A 2 -3.22 31.49 -25.23
CA LYS A 2 -3.47 30.19 -24.57
C LYS A 2 -2.18 29.76 -23.90
N ARG A 3 -2.19 29.67 -22.55
CA ARG A 3 -1.09 29.08 -21.76
C ARG A 3 -0.89 27.65 -22.25
N GLN A 4 0.11 27.43 -23.11
CA GLN A 4 0.52 26.09 -23.50
C GLN A 4 0.97 25.39 -22.21
N LYS A 5 0.16 24.41 -21.73
CA LYS A 5 0.58 23.55 -20.62
C LYS A 5 1.89 22.90 -21.02
N SER A 6 2.90 23.01 -20.17
CA SER A 6 4.22 22.49 -20.48
C SER A 6 4.11 21.02 -20.89
N LEU A 7 4.84 20.61 -21.90
CA LEU A 7 4.92 19.22 -22.41
C LEU A 7 5.22 18.26 -21.25
N LEU A 8 6.00 18.72 -20.30
CA LEU A 8 6.38 18.13 -19.04
C LEU A 8 5.18 17.77 -18.16
N LEU A 9 4.23 18.71 -17.98
CA LEU A 9 3.01 18.46 -17.19
C LEU A 9 2.12 17.41 -17.87
N ARG A 10 2.07 17.40 -19.21
CA ARG A 10 1.32 16.39 -19.98
C ARG A 10 1.96 15.01 -19.87
N LEU A 11 3.28 14.89 -19.98
CA LEU A 11 3.98 13.63 -19.81
C LEU A 11 3.82 13.07 -18.41
N LEU A 12 3.98 13.91 -17.38
CA LEU A 12 3.80 13.51 -15.99
C LEU A 12 2.34 13.06 -15.73
N THR A 13 1.35 13.77 -16.25
CA THR A 13 -0.06 13.37 -16.12
C THR A 13 -0.35 12.05 -16.84
N ILE A 14 0.20 11.82 -18.03
CA ILE A 14 0.03 10.57 -18.77
C ILE A 14 0.65 9.41 -18.00
N VAL A 15 1.90 9.53 -17.53
CA VAL A 15 2.58 8.49 -16.74
C VAL A 15 1.81 8.21 -15.45
N THR A 16 1.39 9.24 -14.73
CA THR A 16 0.61 9.08 -13.49
C THR A 16 -0.72 8.38 -13.76
N ILE A 17 -1.45 8.77 -14.78
CA ILE A 17 -2.73 8.13 -15.15
C ILE A 17 -2.51 6.68 -15.59
N THR A 18 -1.48 6.41 -16.41
CA THR A 18 -1.19 5.06 -16.93
C THR A 18 -0.84 4.07 -15.82
N ILE A 19 -0.30 4.53 -14.70
CA ILE A 19 0.08 3.70 -13.56
C ILE A 19 -1.05 3.63 -12.52
N LEU A 20 -1.65 4.78 -12.15
CA LEU A 20 -2.68 4.85 -11.12
C LEU A 20 -4.02 4.26 -11.57
N ALA A 21 -4.42 4.47 -12.82
CA ALA A 21 -5.72 3.98 -13.28
C ALA A 21 -5.84 2.44 -13.25
N PRO A 22 -4.87 1.65 -13.74
CA PRO A 22 -4.91 0.20 -13.61
C PRO A 22 -4.84 -0.26 -12.14
N SER A 23 -4.05 0.40 -11.31
CA SER A 23 -3.93 0.05 -9.88
C SER A 23 -5.25 0.26 -9.13
N ILE A 24 -5.93 1.39 -9.37
CA ILE A 24 -7.24 1.68 -8.80
C ILE A 24 -8.29 0.69 -9.34
N LEU A 25 -8.27 0.41 -10.64
CA LEU A 25 -9.20 -0.54 -11.24
C LEU A 25 -9.02 -1.94 -10.67
N THR A 26 -7.78 -2.42 -10.55
CA THR A 26 -7.46 -3.72 -9.94
C THR A 26 -7.92 -3.77 -8.48
N PHE A 27 -7.70 -2.70 -7.73
CA PHE A 27 -8.17 -2.56 -6.34
C PHE A 27 -9.71 -2.65 -6.26
N LEU A 28 -10.43 -1.92 -7.09
CA LEU A 28 -11.90 -1.93 -7.09
C LEU A 28 -12.47 -3.30 -7.47
N VAL A 29 -11.89 -3.94 -8.50
CA VAL A 29 -12.29 -5.28 -8.93
C VAL A 29 -12.02 -6.28 -7.81
N PHE A 30 -10.83 -6.25 -7.20
CA PHE A 30 -10.47 -7.12 -6.09
C PHE A 30 -11.41 -6.94 -4.89
N PHE A 31 -11.67 -5.71 -4.48
CA PHE A 31 -12.51 -5.43 -3.31
C PHE A 31 -13.98 -5.84 -3.50
N ARG A 32 -14.43 -5.90 -4.74
CA ARG A 32 -15.79 -6.35 -5.07
C ARG A 32 -15.88 -7.88 -5.23
N THR A 33 -14.90 -8.52 -5.87
CA THR A 33 -15.00 -9.93 -6.25
C THR A 33 -14.53 -10.90 -5.17
N VAL A 34 -13.55 -10.51 -4.34
CA VAL A 34 -12.97 -11.40 -3.35
C VAL A 34 -13.98 -11.79 -2.25
N PRO A 35 -14.74 -10.87 -1.63
CA PRO A 35 -15.73 -11.26 -0.61
C PRO A 35 -16.77 -12.23 -1.13
N GLU A 36 -17.33 -12.00 -2.33
CA GLU A 36 -18.34 -12.89 -2.94
C GLU A 36 -17.78 -14.29 -3.23
N ARG A 37 -16.56 -14.37 -3.75
CA ARG A 37 -15.88 -15.66 -4.00
C ARG A 37 -15.58 -16.41 -2.72
N MET A 38 -15.17 -15.71 -1.68
CA MET A 38 -14.84 -16.32 -0.41
C MET A 38 -16.08 -16.84 0.32
N GLU A 39 -17.19 -16.13 0.26
CA GLU A 39 -18.47 -16.60 0.78
C GLU A 39 -18.91 -17.87 0.05
N THR A 40 -18.82 -17.90 -1.27
CA THR A 40 -19.12 -19.10 -2.08
C THR A 40 -18.17 -20.26 -1.74
N GLN A 41 -16.89 -19.99 -1.53
CA GLN A 41 -15.92 -21.02 -1.15
C GLN A 41 -16.12 -21.52 0.26
N ALA A 42 -16.44 -20.61 1.20
CA ALA A 42 -16.79 -21.00 2.57
C ALA A 42 -18.05 -21.89 2.58
N GLN A 43 -19.08 -21.54 1.81
CA GLN A 43 -20.27 -22.37 1.64
C GLN A 43 -19.93 -23.77 1.11
N ALA A 44 -19.08 -23.87 0.09
CA ALA A 44 -18.67 -25.16 -0.45
C ALA A 44 -17.85 -25.98 0.55
N ASN A 45 -16.92 -25.35 1.27
CA ASN A 45 -16.12 -26.01 2.29
C ASN A 45 -16.98 -26.51 3.47
N VAL A 46 -17.82 -25.64 3.99
CA VAL A 46 -18.75 -25.98 5.08
C VAL A 46 -19.66 -27.11 4.63
N GLY A 47 -20.24 -27.02 3.44
CA GLY A 47 -21.06 -28.09 2.85
C GLY A 47 -20.31 -29.43 2.79
N PHE A 48 -19.07 -29.43 2.33
CA PHE A 48 -18.24 -30.66 2.28
C PHE A 48 -18.04 -31.31 3.66
N TYR A 49 -17.68 -30.52 4.68
CA TYR A 49 -17.48 -31.04 6.03
C TYR A 49 -18.81 -31.52 6.65
N ILE A 50 -19.91 -30.82 6.39
CA ILE A 50 -21.26 -31.25 6.83
C ILE A 50 -21.63 -32.56 6.19
N ASP A 51 -21.46 -32.72 4.89
CA ASP A 51 -21.77 -33.96 4.16
C ASP A 51 -20.89 -35.11 4.64
N GLN A 52 -19.62 -34.88 4.93
CA GLN A 52 -18.70 -35.84 5.50
C GLN A 52 -19.14 -36.28 6.92
N THR A 53 -19.48 -35.33 7.78
CA THR A 53 -19.95 -35.60 9.13
C THR A 53 -21.31 -36.32 9.11
N ASN A 54 -22.21 -35.89 8.22
CA ASN A 54 -23.50 -36.55 8.01
C ASN A 54 -23.34 -38.02 7.62
N ALA A 55 -22.44 -38.29 6.66
CA ALA A 55 -22.14 -39.66 6.25
C ALA A 55 -21.53 -40.47 7.40
N SER A 56 -20.66 -39.90 8.22
CA SER A 56 -20.05 -40.57 9.38
C SER A 56 -21.07 -40.93 10.45
N VAL A 57 -21.94 -39.97 10.81
CA VAL A 57 -23.02 -40.20 11.79
C VAL A 57 -24.01 -41.25 11.25
N LYS A 58 -24.43 -41.12 9.99
CA LYS A 58 -25.32 -42.08 9.32
C LYS A 58 -24.76 -43.50 9.39
N ASN A 59 -23.52 -43.67 8.92
CA ASN A 59 -22.87 -44.98 8.92
C ASN A 59 -22.74 -45.57 10.32
N SER A 60 -22.43 -44.75 11.32
CA SER A 60 -22.35 -45.16 12.72
C SER A 60 -23.68 -45.60 13.27
N MET A 61 -24.75 -44.89 12.91
CA MET A 61 -26.12 -45.25 13.33
C MET A 61 -26.67 -46.49 12.62
N GLU A 62 -26.31 -46.67 11.34
CA GLU A 62 -26.66 -47.92 10.62
C GLU A 62 -26.00 -49.14 11.27
N LEU A 63 -24.74 -49.02 11.69
CA LEU A 63 -24.04 -50.06 12.43
C LEU A 63 -24.68 -50.33 13.81
N ALA A 64 -25.05 -49.27 14.52
CA ALA A 64 -25.76 -49.42 15.79
C ALA A 64 -27.07 -50.20 15.60
N ARG A 65 -27.83 -49.91 14.54
CA ARG A 65 -29.03 -50.67 14.19
C ARG A 65 -28.71 -52.12 13.83
N GLU A 66 -27.68 -52.39 13.06
CA GLU A 66 -27.27 -53.74 12.73
C GLU A 66 -26.94 -54.56 13.99
N VAL A 67 -26.19 -53.99 14.92
CA VAL A 67 -25.91 -54.60 16.22
C VAL A 67 -27.20 -54.85 17.00
N ALA A 68 -28.14 -53.88 17.05
CA ALA A 68 -29.39 -54.01 17.73
C ALA A 68 -30.30 -55.10 17.13
N PHE A 69 -30.39 -55.17 15.79
CA PHE A 69 -31.14 -56.19 15.10
C PHE A 69 -30.50 -57.58 15.23
N SER A 70 -29.17 -57.67 15.23
CA SER A 70 -28.46 -58.90 15.51
C SER A 70 -28.73 -59.41 16.94
N ALA A 71 -28.80 -58.51 17.92
CA ALA A 71 -29.18 -58.83 19.29
C ALA A 71 -30.61 -59.37 19.39
N LEU A 72 -31.56 -58.82 18.61
CA LEU A 72 -32.93 -59.35 18.51
C LEU A 72 -32.95 -60.75 17.89
N GLY A 73 -32.12 -61.00 16.88
CA GLY A 73 -32.07 -62.30 16.18
C GLY A 73 -31.27 -63.38 16.88
N ASP A 74 -30.54 -63.07 17.94
CA ASP A 74 -29.68 -64.03 18.61
C ASP A 74 -30.48 -65.08 19.41
N PRO A 75 -30.36 -66.35 19.04
CA PRO A 75 -31.16 -67.42 19.72
C PRO A 75 -30.82 -67.57 21.19
N MET A 76 -29.60 -67.30 21.62
CA MET A 76 -29.18 -67.41 23.01
C MET A 76 -29.76 -66.28 23.85
N LEU A 77 -29.75 -65.07 23.32
CA LEU A 77 -30.40 -63.94 23.99
C LEU A 77 -31.88 -64.06 24.02
N GLN A 78 -32.55 -64.51 22.96
CA GLN A 78 -33.99 -64.81 22.89
C GLN A 78 -34.43 -65.86 23.96
N LYS A 79 -33.68 -66.96 24.03
CA LYS A 79 -33.91 -68.02 24.97
C LYS A 79 -33.75 -67.55 26.46
N ASN A 80 -32.70 -66.71 26.69
CA ASN A 80 -32.44 -66.17 28.02
C ASN A 80 -33.50 -65.20 28.45
N MET A 81 -34.03 -64.35 27.58
CA MET A 81 -35.06 -63.36 27.85
C MET A 81 -36.44 -64.02 28.16
N GLN A 82 -36.71 -65.26 27.68
CA GLN A 82 -37.94 -66.01 27.89
C GLN A 82 -37.91 -66.88 29.16
N ARG A 83 -36.73 -67.10 29.77
CA ARG A 83 -36.61 -67.92 30.99
C ARG A 83 -37.15 -67.23 32.23
N THR A 84 -37.75 -68.03 33.14
CA THR A 84 -38.29 -67.50 34.37
C THR A 84 -37.22 -67.00 35.35
N GLU A 85 -36.03 -67.57 35.29
CA GLU A 85 -34.83 -67.10 35.98
C GLU A 85 -33.88 -66.51 34.97
N PHE A 86 -33.90 -65.22 34.87
CA PHE A 86 -32.93 -64.46 34.02
C PHE A 86 -31.66 -64.27 34.85
N TYR A 87 -30.76 -65.22 34.67
CA TYR A 87 -29.48 -65.10 35.37
C TYR A 87 -28.68 -63.96 34.76
N LEU A 88 -28.36 -62.98 35.58
CA LEU A 88 -27.24 -62.06 35.43
C LEU A 88 -25.92 -62.80 35.35
N SER A 89 -25.97 -64.07 34.97
CA SER A 89 -24.82 -64.92 34.93
C SER A 89 -23.92 -64.57 33.77
N SER A 90 -22.70 -64.95 33.87
CA SER A 90 -21.65 -64.92 32.81
C SER A 90 -22.16 -65.34 31.43
N MET A 91 -23.26 -66.11 31.32
CA MET A 91 -23.84 -66.53 30.06
C MET A 91 -24.56 -65.45 29.26
N GLY A 92 -25.36 -64.60 29.88
CA GLY A 92 -26.03 -63.51 29.16
C GLY A 92 -25.03 -62.44 28.68
N ARG A 93 -24.04 -62.18 29.51
CA ARG A 93 -22.93 -61.32 29.15
C ARG A 93 -22.08 -61.90 28.03
N GLY A 94 -21.67 -63.17 28.13
CA GLY A 94 -20.90 -63.86 27.11
C GLY A 94 -21.63 -63.94 25.78
N ALA A 95 -22.98 -64.12 25.79
CA ALA A 95 -23.77 -64.05 24.57
C ALA A 95 -23.76 -62.66 23.92
N LEU A 96 -23.88 -61.57 24.70
CA LEU A 96 -23.75 -60.22 24.19
C LEU A 96 -22.35 -59.95 23.67
N GLU A 97 -21.30 -60.31 24.40
CA GLU A 97 -19.93 -60.17 23.98
C GLU A 97 -19.64 -60.91 22.67
N GLN A 98 -20.09 -62.15 22.52
CA GLN A 98 -19.94 -62.96 21.33
C GLN A 98 -20.71 -62.38 20.14
N MET A 99 -21.92 -61.93 20.35
CA MET A 99 -22.77 -61.30 19.33
C MET A 99 -22.13 -59.98 18.85
N VAL A 100 -21.78 -59.10 19.79
CA VAL A 100 -21.09 -57.83 19.44
C VAL A 100 -19.77 -58.12 18.68
N GLY A 101 -19.01 -59.08 19.20
CA GLY A 101 -17.76 -59.48 18.54
C GLY A 101 -17.98 -60.00 17.11
N SER A 102 -19.05 -60.77 16.88
CA SER A 102 -19.35 -61.28 15.52
C SER A 102 -19.76 -60.18 14.54
N VAL A 103 -20.59 -59.26 14.98
CA VAL A 103 -21.10 -58.16 14.13
C VAL A 103 -20.00 -57.11 13.90
N THR A 104 -19.17 -56.85 14.91
CA THR A 104 -18.15 -55.76 14.84
C THR A 104 -16.76 -56.30 14.44
N ALA A 105 -16.61 -57.60 14.12
CA ALA A 105 -15.34 -58.23 13.79
C ALA A 105 -14.57 -57.49 12.66
N TYR A 106 -15.28 -56.94 11.70
CA TYR A 106 -14.72 -56.19 10.56
C TYR A 106 -14.65 -54.66 10.82
N GLN A 107 -15.24 -54.18 11.95
CA GLN A 107 -15.33 -52.77 12.25
C GLN A 107 -14.89 -52.44 13.71
N SER A 108 -13.73 -53.02 14.06
CA SER A 108 -13.19 -52.91 15.43
C SER A 108 -12.93 -51.47 15.90
N ALA A 109 -12.72 -50.51 15.00
CA ALA A 109 -12.55 -49.11 15.34
C ALA A 109 -13.90 -48.49 15.83
N TRP A 110 -15.00 -48.78 15.11
CA TRP A 110 -16.32 -48.31 15.48
C TRP A 110 -16.77 -48.86 16.86
N SER A 111 -16.64 -50.17 17.05
CA SER A 111 -17.05 -50.81 18.31
C SER A 111 -16.27 -50.32 19.53
N ARG A 112 -15.01 -49.91 19.35
CA ARG A 112 -14.17 -49.38 20.45
C ARG A 112 -14.41 -47.92 20.74
N ASN A 113 -14.68 -47.13 19.71
CA ASN A 113 -14.76 -45.68 19.85
C ASN A 113 -16.19 -45.17 19.99
N VAL A 114 -17.14 -45.75 19.25
CA VAL A 114 -18.54 -45.27 19.20
C VAL A 114 -19.42 -46.03 20.15
N LEU A 115 -19.35 -47.35 20.15
CA LEU A 115 -20.17 -48.17 21.06
C LEU A 115 -19.56 -48.19 22.46
N SER A 116 -20.23 -47.56 23.43
CA SER A 116 -19.80 -47.59 24.84
C SER A 116 -20.31 -48.82 25.57
N SER A 117 -21.63 -49.01 25.55
CA SER A 117 -22.27 -50.12 26.26
C SER A 117 -23.58 -50.53 25.60
N ILE A 118 -24.01 -51.79 25.84
CA ILE A 118 -25.33 -52.32 25.48
C ILE A 118 -25.99 -52.86 26.74
N TYR A 119 -27.22 -52.45 26.96
CA TYR A 119 -28.03 -52.88 28.08
C TYR A 119 -29.28 -53.59 27.55
N LEU A 120 -29.58 -54.76 28.09
CA LEU A 120 -30.79 -55.50 27.79
C LEU A 120 -31.62 -55.65 29.09
N PHE A 121 -32.75 -54.95 29.13
CA PHE A 121 -33.62 -54.88 30.24
C PHE A 121 -34.89 -55.73 29.99
N ARG A 122 -35.33 -56.50 30.99
CA ARG A 122 -36.56 -57.23 30.98
C ARG A 122 -37.63 -56.49 31.83
N ASP A 123 -38.88 -56.67 31.54
CA ASP A 123 -39.99 -55.96 32.23
C ASP A 123 -40.04 -56.22 33.71
N ASP A 124 -39.60 -57.41 34.23
CA ASP A 124 -39.49 -57.74 35.62
C ASP A 124 -38.32 -57.04 36.36
N GLY A 125 -37.54 -56.20 35.69
CA GLY A 125 -36.41 -55.45 36.24
C GLY A 125 -35.10 -56.21 36.23
N GLN A 126 -35.02 -57.37 35.65
CA GLN A 126 -33.77 -58.08 35.44
C GLN A 126 -33.08 -57.51 34.23
N TYR A 127 -31.70 -57.51 34.19
CA TYR A 127 -30.91 -56.95 33.08
C TYR A 127 -29.60 -57.72 32.86
N THR A 128 -29.11 -57.62 31.69
CA THR A 128 -27.74 -57.98 31.35
C THR A 128 -27.12 -56.85 30.56
N PHE A 129 -25.77 -56.77 30.50
CA PHE A 129 -25.10 -55.72 29.80
C PHE A 129 -23.76 -56.14 29.22
N TYR A 130 -23.32 -55.40 28.21
CA TYR A 130 -21.99 -55.43 27.63
C TYR A 130 -21.39 -54.04 27.75
N SER A 131 -20.10 -53.94 28.13
CA SER A 131 -19.35 -52.69 28.11
C SER A 131 -18.04 -52.85 27.36
N ALA A 132 -17.84 -52.01 26.35
CA ALA A 132 -16.61 -52.00 25.55
C ALA A 132 -15.38 -51.55 26.36
N LYS A 133 -15.60 -50.74 27.42
CA LYS A 133 -14.54 -50.16 28.28
C LYS A 133 -14.25 -50.99 29.54
N GLY A 134 -14.95 -52.07 29.79
CA GLY A 134 -14.68 -53.02 30.89
C GLY A 134 -14.85 -52.51 32.33
N ALA A 135 -15.50 -51.37 32.55
CA ALA A 135 -15.62 -50.75 33.87
C ALA A 135 -16.93 -51.13 34.59
N TYR A 136 -16.93 -52.25 35.27
CA TYR A 136 -18.15 -52.86 35.83
C TYR A 136 -18.66 -52.25 37.15
N ALA A 137 -17.83 -51.63 37.96
CA ALA A 137 -18.21 -51.20 39.31
C ALA A 137 -18.98 -49.86 39.38
N GLN A 138 -18.80 -48.97 38.43
CA GLN A 138 -19.51 -47.66 38.37
C GLN A 138 -20.84 -47.75 37.61
N GLU A 139 -21.10 -48.82 36.92
CA GLU A 139 -22.22 -48.97 36.00
C GLU A 139 -23.56 -49.32 36.68
N GLN A 140 -23.55 -49.88 37.88
CA GLN A 140 -24.81 -50.34 38.52
C GLN A 140 -25.79 -49.17 38.79
N ARG A 141 -25.31 -48.04 39.29
CA ARG A 141 -26.17 -46.84 39.50
C ARG A 141 -26.63 -46.23 38.20
N ARG A 142 -25.74 -46.26 37.21
CA ARG A 142 -26.02 -45.75 35.86
C ARG A 142 -27.06 -46.60 35.16
N MET A 143 -26.98 -47.91 35.30
CA MET A 143 -27.95 -48.86 34.76
C MET A 143 -29.35 -48.68 35.33
N GLU A 144 -29.47 -48.45 36.62
CA GLU A 144 -30.78 -48.19 37.27
C GLU A 144 -31.40 -46.88 36.67
N ASN A 145 -30.64 -45.84 36.46
CA ASN A 145 -31.14 -44.63 35.84
C ASN A 145 -31.54 -44.85 34.38
N ILE A 146 -30.75 -45.58 33.61
CA ILE A 146 -31.04 -45.91 32.21
C ILE A 146 -32.30 -46.76 32.12
N CYS A 147 -32.46 -47.76 33.00
CA CYS A 147 -33.61 -48.62 33.05
C CYS A 147 -34.90 -47.85 33.40
N ASN A 148 -34.87 -47.01 34.45
CA ASN A 148 -36.01 -46.21 34.86
C ASN A 148 -36.45 -45.24 33.76
N GLN A 149 -35.52 -44.51 33.15
CA GLN A 149 -35.88 -43.61 32.09
C GLN A 149 -36.33 -44.32 30.81
N SER A 150 -35.69 -45.44 30.45
CA SER A 150 -36.11 -46.22 29.27
C SER A 150 -37.51 -46.81 29.41
N ARG A 151 -37.99 -47.07 30.66
CA ARG A 151 -39.37 -47.55 30.93
C ARG A 151 -40.41 -46.48 30.63
N GLU A 152 -40.11 -45.22 30.95
CA GLU A 152 -41.02 -44.08 30.75
C GLU A 152 -41.13 -43.67 29.31
N LEU A 153 -40.09 -43.97 28.48
CA LEU A 153 -40.03 -43.56 27.08
C LEU A 153 -40.93 -44.43 26.20
N SER A 154 -41.72 -43.77 25.36
CA SER A 154 -42.52 -44.43 24.31
C SER A 154 -41.60 -45.07 23.28
N SER A 155 -42.02 -46.20 22.69
CA SER A 155 -41.33 -46.88 21.58
C SER A 155 -41.12 -46.03 20.32
N ALA A 156 -41.79 -44.89 20.26
CA ALA A 156 -41.63 -43.95 19.16
C ALA A 156 -40.32 -43.13 19.26
N LYS A 157 -39.80 -42.96 20.51
CA LYS A 157 -38.59 -42.17 20.75
C LYS A 157 -37.37 -43.09 20.78
N THR A 158 -36.71 -43.19 19.62
CA THR A 158 -35.58 -44.14 19.43
C THR A 158 -34.24 -43.56 19.92
N LEU A 159 -34.09 -42.23 20.00
CA LEU A 159 -32.90 -41.56 20.48
C LEU A 159 -33.22 -40.59 21.59
N PHE A 160 -32.43 -40.58 22.65
CA PHE A 160 -32.61 -39.72 23.82
C PHE A 160 -31.31 -39.47 24.58
N GLN A 161 -31.30 -38.44 25.39
CA GLN A 161 -30.26 -38.20 26.39
C GLN A 161 -30.77 -38.56 27.80
N ILE A 162 -29.84 -38.86 28.67
CA ILE A 162 -30.13 -39.12 30.07
C ILE A 162 -29.62 -37.97 30.92
N PRO A 163 -30.45 -37.30 31.72
CA PRO A 163 -29.99 -36.26 32.63
C PRO A 163 -28.88 -36.75 33.56
N GLY A 164 -27.75 -36.01 33.59
CA GLY A 164 -26.58 -36.38 34.38
C GLY A 164 -25.66 -37.41 33.75
N ALA A 165 -25.93 -37.88 32.53
CA ALA A 165 -24.97 -38.61 31.71
C ALA A 165 -23.93 -37.64 31.10
N PRO A 166 -22.76 -38.13 30.61
CA PRO A 166 -21.83 -37.30 29.87
C PRO A 166 -22.50 -36.71 28.62
N GLU A 167 -22.23 -35.45 28.34
CA GLU A 167 -22.83 -34.70 27.21
C GLU A 167 -22.56 -35.31 25.84
N ASN A 168 -21.51 -36.11 25.70
CA ASN A 168 -21.15 -36.80 24.45
C ASN A 168 -21.86 -38.18 24.29
N MET A 169 -22.70 -38.58 25.21
CA MET A 169 -23.38 -39.87 25.15
C MET A 169 -24.83 -39.73 24.72
N VAL A 170 -25.23 -40.51 23.71
CA VAL A 170 -26.60 -40.63 23.23
C VAL A 170 -27.07 -42.08 23.37
N TYR A 171 -28.32 -42.27 23.74
CA TYR A 171 -28.91 -43.56 23.97
C TYR A 171 -29.86 -43.92 22.84
N PHE A 172 -29.62 -45.09 22.22
CA PHE A 172 -30.49 -45.65 21.18
C PHE A 172 -31.35 -46.75 21.82
N LEU A 173 -32.67 -46.59 21.74
CA LEU A 173 -33.64 -47.48 22.32
C LEU A 173 -34.32 -48.34 21.27
N LEU A 174 -34.43 -49.64 21.55
CA LEU A 174 -35.18 -50.59 20.76
C LEU A 174 -36.02 -51.49 21.64
N ASP A 175 -37.30 -51.71 21.26
CA ASP A 175 -38.13 -52.70 21.93
C ASP A 175 -37.63 -54.12 21.63
N TYR A 176 -37.34 -54.89 22.68
CA TYR A 176 -36.90 -56.26 22.52
C TYR A 176 -38.15 -57.21 22.54
N LYS A 177 -38.38 -57.81 21.37
CA LYS A 177 -39.53 -58.65 21.14
C LYS A 177 -39.15 -60.10 20.87
N ASN A 178 -40.00 -61.01 21.19
CA ASN A 178 -39.89 -62.40 20.78
C ASN A 178 -40.11 -62.48 19.26
N ILE A 179 -39.14 -63.09 18.50
CA ILE A 179 -39.20 -63.15 17.05
C ILE A 179 -40.41 -63.98 16.56
N ASP A 180 -40.74 -65.04 17.21
CA ASP A 180 -41.82 -65.96 16.78
C ASP A 180 -43.21 -65.44 17.13
N THR A 181 -43.35 -64.85 18.31
CA THR A 181 -44.66 -64.44 18.85
C THR A 181 -44.92 -62.94 18.79
N MET A 182 -43.92 -62.15 18.50
CA MET A 182 -43.92 -60.69 18.57
C MET A 182 -44.30 -60.15 19.97
N ALA A 183 -44.28 -60.97 20.97
CA ALA A 183 -44.52 -60.54 22.34
C ALA A 183 -43.39 -59.67 22.85
N HIS A 184 -43.73 -58.62 23.59
CA HIS A 184 -42.76 -57.77 24.25
C HIS A 184 -42.01 -58.53 25.33
N LEU A 185 -40.75 -58.56 25.36
CA LEU A 185 -39.83 -59.19 26.30
C LEU A 185 -39.06 -58.22 27.17
N GLY A 186 -38.92 -56.99 26.68
CA GLY A 186 -38.14 -56.00 27.37
C GLY A 186 -37.62 -54.91 26.42
N LYS A 187 -36.57 -54.26 26.80
CA LYS A 187 -35.93 -53.15 25.99
C LYS A 187 -34.41 -53.35 25.84
N LEU A 188 -33.90 -53.01 24.68
CA LEU A 188 -32.50 -52.94 24.42
C LEU A 188 -32.11 -51.46 24.32
N VAL A 189 -31.09 -51.03 25.07
CA VAL A 189 -30.56 -49.70 25.07
C VAL A 189 -29.05 -49.77 24.69
N MET A 190 -28.66 -49.03 23.72
CA MET A 190 -27.26 -48.88 23.34
C MET A 190 -26.78 -47.49 23.69
N GLU A 191 -25.63 -47.40 24.32
CA GLU A 191 -24.95 -46.16 24.66
C GLU A 191 -23.88 -45.89 23.59
N LEU A 192 -24.00 -44.75 22.91
CA LEU A 192 -23.17 -44.38 21.80
C LEU A 192 -22.45 -43.06 22.08
N ASP A 193 -21.14 -43.04 21.83
CA ASP A 193 -20.31 -41.83 21.94
C ASP A 193 -20.40 -41.02 20.64
N VAL A 194 -21.18 -39.95 20.67
CA VAL A 194 -21.43 -39.10 19.51
C VAL A 194 -20.19 -38.31 19.12
N SER A 195 -19.35 -37.97 20.10
CA SER A 195 -18.12 -37.22 19.81
C SER A 195 -17.19 -37.96 18.82
N SER A 196 -17.23 -39.31 18.91
CA SER A 196 -16.50 -40.20 17.99
C SER A 196 -17.18 -40.39 16.62
N MET A 197 -18.46 -40.05 16.46
CA MET A 197 -19.18 -40.07 15.18
C MET A 197 -19.01 -38.78 14.41
N VAL A 198 -18.89 -37.64 15.12
CA VAL A 198 -18.78 -36.30 14.56
C VAL A 198 -17.36 -36.02 14.19
N ASN A 199 -17.08 -35.95 12.88
CA ASN A 199 -15.78 -35.57 12.36
C ASN A 199 -15.80 -34.10 11.94
N ALA A 200 -15.66 -33.18 12.91
CA ALA A 200 -15.74 -31.75 12.71
C ALA A 200 -14.40 -31.03 12.93
N ASP A 201 -13.31 -31.75 13.25
CA ASP A 201 -12.01 -31.16 13.58
C ASP A 201 -11.50 -30.24 12.48
N GLY A 202 -11.56 -30.69 11.22
CA GLY A 202 -11.15 -29.89 10.08
C GLY A 202 -12.03 -28.64 9.85
N LEU A 203 -13.31 -28.71 10.18
CA LEU A 203 -14.21 -27.55 10.10
C LEU A 203 -13.88 -26.52 11.19
N MET A 204 -13.63 -26.99 12.41
CA MET A 204 -13.29 -26.16 13.55
C MET A 204 -11.91 -25.49 13.42
N GLU A 205 -10.95 -26.23 12.85
CA GLU A 205 -9.63 -25.69 12.54
C GLU A 205 -9.71 -24.58 11.44
N LEU A 206 -10.52 -24.83 10.41
CA LEU A 206 -10.69 -23.91 9.29
C LEU A 206 -11.50 -22.66 9.67
N TYR A 207 -12.53 -22.84 10.50
CA TYR A 207 -13.43 -21.78 10.96
C TYR A 207 -13.58 -21.80 12.49
N PRO A 208 -12.63 -21.21 13.23
CA PRO A 208 -12.67 -21.17 14.69
C PRO A 208 -13.96 -20.51 15.24
N GLY A 209 -14.51 -21.09 16.29
CA GLY A 209 -15.77 -20.64 16.89
C GLY A 209 -17.02 -21.16 16.18
N THR A 210 -16.88 -22.16 15.29
CA THR A 210 -18.02 -22.88 14.71
C THR A 210 -18.70 -23.71 15.81
N CYS A 211 -20.03 -23.69 15.79
CA CYS A 211 -20.86 -24.57 16.65
C CYS A 211 -21.60 -25.58 15.78
N LEU A 212 -21.59 -26.84 16.19
CA LEU A 212 -22.34 -27.93 15.57
C LEU A 212 -23.30 -28.53 16.62
N ILE A 213 -24.58 -28.59 16.28
CA ILE A 213 -25.64 -29.14 17.15
C ILE A 213 -26.30 -30.31 16.41
N LEU A 214 -26.33 -31.47 17.07
CA LEU A 214 -27.14 -32.60 16.64
C LEU A 214 -28.39 -32.63 17.50
N SER A 215 -29.56 -32.62 16.87
CA SER A 215 -30.86 -32.70 17.54
C SER A 215 -31.64 -33.92 17.03
N ASN A 216 -32.62 -34.36 17.83
CA ASN A 216 -33.60 -35.32 17.37
C ASN A 216 -34.66 -34.62 16.49
N THR A 217 -35.63 -35.38 15.96
CA THR A 217 -36.75 -34.85 15.16
C THR A 217 -37.69 -33.93 15.92
N ASP A 218 -37.67 -33.97 17.25
CA ASP A 218 -38.46 -33.12 18.13
C ASP A 218 -37.74 -31.78 18.43
N GLY A 219 -36.52 -31.60 17.91
CA GLY A 219 -35.70 -30.40 18.14
C GLY A 219 -34.92 -30.41 19.45
N GLU A 220 -34.94 -31.52 20.23
CA GLU A 220 -34.13 -31.61 21.45
C GLU A 220 -32.66 -31.82 21.09
N PRO A 221 -31.71 -31.03 21.63
CA PRO A 221 -30.30 -31.20 21.37
C PRO A 221 -29.81 -32.55 21.96
N LEU A 222 -29.14 -33.33 21.13
CA LEU A 222 -28.50 -34.60 21.50
C LEU A 222 -27.00 -34.42 21.75
N TYR A 223 -26.38 -33.51 21.06
CA TYR A 223 -24.94 -33.23 21.19
C TYR A 223 -24.63 -31.86 20.67
N THR A 224 -23.81 -31.12 21.40
CA THR A 224 -23.33 -29.80 21.01
C THR A 224 -21.79 -29.77 21.01
N LEU A 225 -21.20 -29.30 19.94
CA LEU A 225 -19.77 -29.13 19.80
C LEU A 225 -19.46 -27.64 19.50
N GLY A 226 -18.70 -27.01 20.39
CA GLY A 226 -18.42 -25.57 20.30
C GLY A 226 -19.38 -24.72 21.17
N ASP A 227 -19.16 -23.41 21.18
CA ASP A 227 -19.98 -22.48 21.94
C ASP A 227 -21.27 -22.18 21.20
N GLU A 228 -22.39 -22.44 21.86
CA GLU A 228 -23.71 -22.24 21.30
C GLU A 228 -24.03 -20.74 21.16
N PRO A 229 -24.43 -20.25 19.97
CA PRO A 229 -24.87 -18.88 19.83
C PRO A 229 -26.22 -18.63 20.51
N GLU A 230 -26.38 -17.48 21.19
CA GLU A 230 -27.64 -17.09 21.88
C GLU A 230 -28.90 -17.15 21.00
N THR A 231 -28.71 -17.21 19.68
CA THR A 231 -29.82 -17.27 18.71
C THR A 231 -30.12 -18.68 18.21
N ALA A 232 -29.35 -19.69 18.62
CA ALA A 232 -29.48 -21.05 18.10
C ALA A 232 -30.88 -21.67 18.36
N ASP A 233 -31.41 -21.58 19.56
CA ASP A 233 -32.73 -22.12 19.93
C ASP A 233 -33.86 -21.61 19.03
N ARG A 234 -33.83 -20.33 18.62
CA ARG A 234 -34.87 -19.75 17.77
C ARG A 234 -34.78 -20.23 16.33
N VAL A 235 -33.57 -20.53 15.88
CA VAL A 235 -33.28 -20.87 14.48
C VAL A 235 -33.53 -22.35 14.24
N ILE A 236 -33.19 -23.20 15.20
CA ILE A 236 -33.44 -24.66 15.13
C ILE A 236 -34.95 -24.93 15.06
N ALA A 237 -35.77 -24.15 15.79
CA ALA A 237 -37.22 -24.26 15.76
C ALA A 237 -37.89 -23.86 14.42
N ASP A 238 -37.22 -23.03 13.61
CA ASP A 238 -37.79 -22.48 12.36
C ASP A 238 -37.16 -23.10 11.08
N SER A 239 -36.24 -24.06 11.24
CA SER A 239 -35.41 -24.54 10.15
C SER A 239 -35.97 -25.71 9.37
N ASN A 240 -36.67 -25.37 8.26
CA ASN A 240 -36.72 -26.20 7.06
C ASN A 240 -35.72 -25.73 6.00
N MET A 241 -34.62 -25.07 6.39
CA MET A 241 -33.68 -24.43 5.45
C MET A 241 -32.46 -25.30 5.15
N GLU A 242 -32.46 -26.00 4.04
CA GLU A 242 -31.28 -26.65 3.43
C GLU A 242 -30.25 -25.64 2.84
N SER A 243 -30.46 -24.35 3.03
CA SER A 243 -29.66 -23.29 2.39
C SER A 243 -28.74 -22.59 3.42
N PHE A 244 -27.51 -22.30 2.97
CA PHE A 244 -26.56 -21.46 3.70
C PHE A 244 -27.15 -20.06 3.87
N SER A 245 -27.76 -19.80 5.02
CA SER A 245 -28.46 -18.57 5.31
C SER A 245 -27.68 -17.68 6.27
N ARG A 246 -27.72 -16.37 6.03
CA ARG A 246 -27.04 -15.38 6.87
C ARG A 246 -27.96 -14.96 8.00
N LEU A 247 -27.59 -15.27 9.23
CA LEU A 247 -28.31 -14.92 10.43
C LEU A 247 -27.70 -13.71 11.15
N GLY A 248 -28.54 -12.85 11.67
CA GLY A 248 -28.17 -11.71 12.53
C GLY A 248 -28.34 -10.34 11.88
N THR A 249 -28.97 -9.44 12.65
CA THR A 249 -29.23 -8.02 12.30
C THR A 249 -28.27 -7.04 12.98
N GLY A 250 -27.25 -7.54 13.71
CA GLY A 250 -26.31 -6.76 14.52
C GLY A 250 -24.99 -6.42 13.84
N HIS A 251 -24.07 -5.85 14.61
CA HIS A 251 -22.69 -5.56 14.20
C HIS A 251 -21.95 -6.85 13.82
N SER A 252 -20.94 -6.75 12.96
CA SER A 252 -20.22 -7.85 12.28
C SER A 252 -19.74 -9.04 13.16
N ARG A 253 -19.65 -8.90 14.48
CA ARG A 253 -19.18 -9.94 15.40
C ARG A 253 -20.25 -10.97 15.79
N ASP A 254 -21.55 -10.63 15.68
CA ASP A 254 -22.64 -11.48 16.12
C ASP A 254 -23.40 -12.13 14.94
N ARG A 255 -22.75 -12.20 13.80
CA ARG A 255 -23.33 -12.80 12.59
C ARG A 255 -22.82 -14.22 12.42
N TYR A 256 -23.75 -15.13 12.19
CA TYR A 256 -23.44 -16.52 11.86
C TYR A 256 -24.00 -16.88 10.49
N TYR A 257 -23.36 -17.83 9.85
CA TYR A 257 -23.92 -18.55 8.72
C TYR A 257 -24.47 -19.86 9.28
N HIS A 258 -25.73 -20.15 9.01
CA HIS A 258 -26.40 -21.36 9.46
C HIS A 258 -26.68 -22.30 8.30
N VAL A 259 -26.40 -23.57 8.51
CA VAL A 259 -26.76 -24.66 7.60
C VAL A 259 -27.40 -25.76 8.42
N SER A 260 -28.56 -26.21 8.00
CA SER A 260 -29.26 -27.36 8.55
C SER A 260 -29.27 -28.52 7.57
N ARG A 261 -29.04 -29.73 8.05
CA ARG A 261 -29.10 -30.97 7.28
C ARG A 261 -29.78 -32.06 8.06
N GLN A 262 -30.81 -32.67 7.48
CA GLN A 262 -31.42 -33.86 8.04
C GLN A 262 -30.59 -35.09 7.72
N ILE A 263 -30.27 -35.91 8.76
CA ILE A 263 -29.53 -37.17 8.58
C ILE A 263 -30.52 -38.25 8.17
N GLN A 264 -30.51 -38.57 6.89
CA GLN A 264 -31.43 -39.54 6.32
C GLN A 264 -31.36 -40.91 7.02
N GLY A 265 -32.51 -41.40 7.46
CA GLY A 265 -32.63 -42.71 8.11
C GLY A 265 -32.34 -42.74 9.62
N CYS A 266 -31.90 -41.62 10.23
CA CYS A 266 -31.52 -41.63 11.66
C CYS A 266 -32.40 -40.80 12.57
N GLN A 267 -33.47 -40.18 12.09
CA GLN A 267 -34.30 -39.26 12.87
C GLN A 267 -33.51 -38.19 13.63
N MET A 268 -32.42 -37.71 12.98
CA MET A 268 -31.54 -36.68 13.54
C MET A 268 -31.41 -35.55 12.54
N GLN A 269 -31.20 -34.36 13.08
CA GLN A 269 -30.92 -33.16 12.34
C GLN A 269 -29.57 -32.59 12.81
N MET A 270 -28.79 -32.08 11.89
CA MET A 270 -27.52 -31.45 12.18
C MET A 270 -27.59 -29.98 11.78
N ASP A 271 -27.37 -29.10 12.72
CA ASP A 271 -27.30 -27.65 12.54
C ASP A 271 -25.90 -27.17 12.79
N VAL A 272 -25.36 -26.40 11.85
CA VAL A 272 -24.01 -25.86 11.93
C VAL A 272 -24.06 -24.34 11.84
N PHE A 273 -23.44 -23.68 12.81
CA PHE A 273 -23.34 -22.25 12.92
C PHE A 273 -21.88 -21.84 12.75
N VAL A 274 -21.54 -21.14 11.65
CA VAL A 274 -20.20 -20.67 11.35
C VAL A 274 -20.12 -19.16 11.58
N PRO A 275 -19.24 -18.66 12.47
CA PRO A 275 -19.11 -17.22 12.67
C PRO A 275 -18.67 -16.52 11.40
N ALA A 276 -19.38 -15.47 11.01
CA ALA A 276 -18.99 -14.65 9.85
C ALA A 276 -17.58 -14.07 10.04
N ALA A 277 -17.21 -13.74 11.28
CA ALA A 277 -15.87 -13.27 11.60
C ALA A 277 -14.76 -14.28 11.23
N ALA A 278 -14.99 -15.59 11.40
CA ALA A 278 -14.03 -16.63 11.05
C ALA A 278 -13.77 -16.66 9.52
N ILE A 279 -14.85 -16.54 8.73
CA ILE A 279 -14.75 -16.47 7.26
C ILE A 279 -14.01 -15.20 6.84
N TYR A 280 -14.35 -14.04 7.40
CA TYR A 280 -13.73 -12.78 7.05
C TYR A 280 -12.29 -12.62 7.56
N ASN A 281 -11.93 -13.22 8.71
CA ASN A 281 -10.55 -13.20 9.21
C ASN A 281 -9.58 -13.94 8.29
N GLN A 282 -10.02 -15.03 7.68
CA GLN A 282 -9.22 -15.74 6.67
C GLN A 282 -8.99 -14.87 5.42
N VAL A 283 -10.00 -14.07 5.04
CA VAL A 283 -9.91 -13.06 3.96
C VAL A 283 -8.94 -11.95 4.33
N TRP A 284 -8.93 -11.52 5.58
CA TRP A 284 -8.14 -10.38 6.04
C TRP A 284 -6.63 -10.62 5.93
N SER A 285 -6.16 -11.83 6.26
CA SER A 285 -4.75 -12.19 6.12
C SER A 285 -4.27 -12.19 4.66
N THR A 286 -5.10 -12.71 3.74
CA THR A 286 -4.82 -12.70 2.30
C THR A 286 -4.90 -11.28 1.72
N ASN A 287 -5.86 -10.48 2.18
CA ASN A 287 -6.01 -9.08 1.78
C ASN A 287 -4.84 -8.22 2.26
N LEU A 288 -4.27 -8.48 3.43
CA LEU A 288 -3.11 -7.74 3.93
C LEU A 288 -1.93 -7.83 2.97
N ILE A 289 -1.63 -9.02 2.44
CA ILE A 289 -0.57 -9.22 1.45
C ILE A 289 -0.86 -8.41 0.18
N PHE A 290 -2.11 -8.40 -0.26
CA PHE A 290 -2.52 -7.60 -1.42
C PHE A 290 -2.39 -6.09 -1.16
N PHE A 291 -2.83 -5.59 0.00
CA PHE A 291 -2.66 -4.18 0.37
C PHE A 291 -1.19 -3.77 0.45
N VAL A 292 -0.35 -4.60 1.08
CA VAL A 292 1.09 -4.37 1.16
C VAL A 292 1.71 -4.33 -0.23
N SER A 293 1.33 -5.25 -1.12
CA SER A 293 1.83 -5.26 -2.51
C SER A 293 1.38 -4.02 -3.30
N CYS A 294 0.14 -3.57 -3.15
CA CYS A 294 -0.36 -2.33 -3.77
C CYS A 294 0.39 -1.09 -3.27
N ILE A 295 0.63 -0.99 -1.97
CA ILE A 295 1.42 0.10 -1.38
C ILE A 295 2.86 0.07 -1.90
N LEU A 296 3.47 -1.11 -1.96
CA LEU A 296 4.82 -1.28 -2.48
C LEU A 296 4.93 -0.86 -3.96
N ILE A 297 3.98 -1.27 -4.79
CA ILE A 297 3.91 -0.85 -6.20
C ILE A 297 3.75 0.67 -6.30
N LEU A 298 2.89 1.29 -5.49
CA LEU A 298 2.71 2.74 -5.45
C LEU A 298 3.99 3.47 -5.05
N LEU A 299 4.71 2.97 -4.05
CA LEU A 299 6.00 3.53 -3.62
C LEU A 299 7.06 3.38 -4.70
N LEU A 300 7.17 2.21 -5.34
CA LEU A 300 8.11 1.97 -6.43
C LEU A 300 7.84 2.87 -7.64
N THR A 301 6.57 3.06 -8.00
CA THR A 301 6.18 3.91 -9.13
C THR A 301 6.42 5.38 -8.84
N THR A 302 6.15 5.86 -7.63
CA THR A 302 6.46 7.24 -7.23
C THR A 302 7.97 7.49 -7.16
N ALA A 303 8.74 6.51 -6.67
CA ALA A 303 10.20 6.57 -6.66
C ALA A 303 10.77 6.60 -8.09
N ALA A 304 10.29 5.73 -8.99
CA ALA A 304 10.69 5.72 -10.40
C ALA A 304 10.32 7.01 -11.13
N ALA A 305 9.13 7.56 -10.89
CA ALA A 305 8.71 8.85 -11.45
C ALA A 305 9.57 10.02 -10.94
N SER A 306 9.90 10.04 -9.65
CA SER A 306 10.77 11.06 -9.06
C SER A 306 12.20 10.95 -9.61
N LEU A 307 12.73 9.74 -9.74
CA LEU A 307 14.04 9.49 -10.32
C LEU A 307 14.09 9.93 -11.78
N GLY A 308 13.08 9.61 -12.59
CA GLY A 308 12.95 10.07 -13.97
C GLY A 308 12.86 11.58 -14.07
N TYR A 309 12.21 12.25 -13.13
CA TYR A 309 12.19 13.71 -13.05
C TYR A 309 13.61 14.27 -12.82
N TYR A 310 14.34 13.74 -11.86
CA TYR A 310 15.69 14.23 -11.54
C TYR A 310 16.70 13.92 -12.64
N LEU A 311 16.64 12.74 -13.27
CA LEU A 311 17.61 12.32 -14.27
C LEU A 311 17.36 12.95 -15.66
N VAL A 312 16.11 13.19 -16.03
CA VAL A 312 15.76 13.63 -17.40
C VAL A 312 15.13 15.01 -17.41
N MET A 313 14.11 15.24 -16.62
CA MET A 313 13.30 16.46 -16.73
C MET A 313 13.98 17.70 -16.18
N ARG A 314 14.72 17.56 -15.08
CA ARG A 314 15.45 18.69 -14.49
C ARG A 314 16.54 19.21 -15.42
N PRO A 315 17.44 18.38 -15.98
CA PRO A 315 18.43 18.83 -16.94
C PRO A 315 17.83 19.48 -18.19
N LEU A 316 16.73 18.93 -18.74
CA LEU A 316 16.03 19.52 -19.88
C LEU A 316 15.47 20.92 -19.57
N ARG A 317 14.99 21.15 -18.36
CA ARG A 317 14.51 22.45 -17.91
C ARG A 317 15.65 23.45 -17.71
N ASP A 318 16.77 22.98 -17.19
CA ASP A 318 17.97 23.79 -17.03
C ASP A 318 18.53 24.22 -18.43
N MET A 319 18.47 23.30 -19.40
CA MET A 319 18.76 23.58 -20.80
C MET A 319 17.83 24.63 -21.40
N GLU A 320 16.50 24.51 -21.21
CA GLU A 320 15.54 25.53 -21.67
C GLU A 320 15.87 26.90 -21.08
N THR A 321 16.24 26.94 -19.79
CA THR A 321 16.58 28.17 -19.09
C THR A 321 17.87 28.78 -19.63
N ALA A 322 18.90 27.97 -19.87
CA ALA A 322 20.16 28.42 -20.47
C ALA A 322 19.99 28.96 -21.91
N LEU A 323 19.16 28.26 -22.72
CA LEU A 323 18.79 28.72 -24.07
C LEU A 323 18.05 30.07 -24.03
N ARG A 324 17.13 30.26 -23.10
CA ARG A 324 16.41 31.54 -22.95
C ARG A 324 17.31 32.67 -22.53
N ARG A 325 18.30 32.44 -21.66
CA ARG A 325 19.32 33.43 -21.28
C ARG A 325 20.18 33.80 -22.47
N MET A 326 20.63 32.82 -23.24
CA MET A 326 21.42 33.05 -24.45
C MET A 326 20.63 33.85 -25.49
N ALA A 327 19.33 33.54 -25.68
CA ALA A 327 18.45 34.33 -26.57
C ALA A 327 18.24 35.78 -26.10
N ALA A 328 18.46 36.06 -24.81
CA ALA A 328 18.44 37.40 -24.24
C ALA A 328 19.85 38.07 -24.25
N SER A 329 20.76 37.57 -25.06
CA SER A 329 22.13 38.06 -25.22
C SER A 329 23.06 37.86 -24.02
N ASP A 330 22.68 36.93 -23.11
CA ASP A 330 23.55 36.49 -22.01
C ASP A 330 24.37 35.28 -22.47
N TYR A 331 25.50 35.54 -23.11
CA TYR A 331 26.40 34.51 -23.67
C TYR A 331 27.27 33.83 -22.61
N THR A 332 27.22 34.30 -21.35
CA THR A 332 27.92 33.66 -20.23
C THR A 332 27.14 32.46 -19.64
N ALA A 333 25.88 32.24 -20.08
CA ALA A 333 25.07 31.12 -19.61
C ALA A 333 25.73 29.79 -19.99
N ARG A 334 25.89 28.89 -19.01
CA ARG A 334 26.44 27.55 -19.19
C ARG A 334 25.47 26.53 -18.60
N MET A 335 25.49 25.33 -19.15
CA MET A 335 24.72 24.19 -18.62
C MET A 335 25.57 23.41 -17.62
N PRO A 336 24.97 22.98 -16.46
CA PRO A 336 25.69 22.16 -15.53
C PRO A 336 25.88 20.73 -16.10
N CYS A 337 26.98 20.06 -15.77
CA CYS A 337 27.25 18.70 -16.20
C CYS A 337 26.21 17.73 -15.69
N SER A 338 25.61 16.96 -16.60
CA SER A 338 24.65 15.89 -16.23
C SER A 338 25.33 14.52 -16.21
N ASN A 339 24.79 13.62 -15.38
CA ASN A 339 25.28 12.24 -15.29
C ASN A 339 24.71 11.33 -16.40
N CYS A 340 23.90 11.85 -17.30
CA CYS A 340 23.29 11.10 -18.39
C CYS A 340 24.09 11.28 -19.66
N ARG A 341 24.61 10.20 -20.26
CA ARG A 341 25.50 10.21 -21.42
C ARG A 341 24.91 10.97 -22.62
N GLU A 342 23.62 10.76 -22.89
CA GLU A 342 22.93 11.38 -24.02
C GLU A 342 22.73 12.89 -23.81
N LEU A 343 22.53 13.31 -22.57
CA LEU A 343 22.41 14.72 -22.21
C LEU A 343 23.78 15.37 -22.12
N ALA A 344 24.81 14.67 -21.69
CA ALA A 344 26.18 15.21 -21.61
C ALA A 344 26.70 15.65 -22.98
N VAL A 345 26.38 14.94 -24.05
CA VAL A 345 26.77 15.35 -25.44
C VAL A 345 26.06 16.63 -25.81
N LEU A 346 24.80 16.82 -25.46
CA LEU A 346 24.05 18.06 -25.72
C LEU A 346 24.60 19.25 -24.90
N GLU A 347 24.94 18.99 -23.63
CA GLU A 347 25.55 19.99 -22.74
C GLU A 347 26.88 20.44 -23.22
N GLU A 348 27.74 19.50 -23.63
CA GLU A 348 29.08 19.82 -24.21
C GLU A 348 28.95 20.64 -25.49
N ALA A 349 28.04 20.22 -26.40
CA ALA A 349 27.80 20.96 -27.65
C ALA A 349 27.23 22.37 -27.36
N PHE A 350 26.32 22.51 -26.38
CA PHE A 350 25.78 23.81 -26.00
C PHE A 350 26.86 24.72 -25.40
N ASN A 351 27.67 24.20 -24.47
CA ASN A 351 28.70 24.98 -23.80
C ASN A 351 29.78 25.39 -24.80
N ALA A 352 30.17 24.51 -25.73
CA ALA A 352 31.09 24.87 -26.82
C ALA A 352 30.52 25.98 -27.74
N MET A 353 29.23 25.90 -28.08
CA MET A 353 28.55 26.97 -28.83
C MET A 353 28.52 28.28 -28.03
N ALA A 354 28.25 28.21 -26.72
CA ALA A 354 28.28 29.40 -25.87
C ALA A 354 29.66 30.04 -25.78
N ASP A 355 30.73 29.24 -25.69
CA ASP A 355 32.10 29.70 -25.67
C ASP A 355 32.46 30.41 -26.99
N HIS A 356 32.07 29.86 -28.14
CA HIS A 356 32.27 30.45 -29.42
C HIS A 356 31.52 31.80 -29.59
N LEU A 357 30.30 31.88 -29.12
CA LEU A 357 29.50 33.11 -29.19
C LEU A 357 30.07 34.20 -28.27
N ASP A 358 30.48 33.85 -27.06
CA ASP A 358 31.08 34.77 -26.10
C ASP A 358 32.39 35.34 -26.66
N ALA A 359 33.26 34.47 -27.19
CA ALA A 359 34.51 34.89 -27.85
C ALA A 359 34.25 35.79 -29.08
N ALA A 360 33.29 35.45 -29.94
CA ALA A 360 32.94 36.22 -31.10
C ALA A 360 32.35 37.60 -30.72
N PHE A 361 31.56 37.66 -29.67
CA PHE A 361 31.03 38.92 -29.17
C PHE A 361 32.12 39.80 -28.60
N GLU A 362 33.05 39.27 -27.80
CA GLU A 362 34.19 40.02 -27.25
C GLU A 362 35.09 40.53 -28.38
N GLU A 363 35.40 39.68 -29.38
CA GLU A 363 36.19 40.11 -30.54
C GLU A 363 35.52 41.27 -31.30
N THR A 364 34.19 41.17 -31.51
CA THR A 364 33.42 42.20 -32.19
C THR A 364 33.39 43.50 -31.40
N TYR A 365 33.25 43.40 -30.07
CA TYR A 365 33.27 44.54 -29.16
C TYR A 365 34.63 45.26 -29.18
N GLN A 366 35.73 44.51 -29.09
CA GLN A 366 37.06 45.04 -29.13
C GLN A 366 37.37 45.70 -30.50
N LYS A 367 36.94 45.08 -31.61
CA LYS A 367 37.06 45.69 -32.95
C LYS A 367 36.24 46.97 -33.04
N GLY A 368 35.06 47.04 -32.44
CA GLY A 368 34.24 48.25 -32.40
C GLY A 368 34.92 49.41 -31.66
N ILE A 369 35.56 49.11 -30.52
CA ILE A 369 36.32 50.09 -29.75
C ILE A 369 37.52 50.58 -30.60
N ALA A 370 38.32 49.67 -31.16
CA ALA A 370 39.48 50.01 -31.95
C ALA A 370 39.11 50.86 -33.19
N LEU A 371 37.96 50.53 -33.82
CA LEU A 371 37.50 51.32 -34.98
C LEU A 371 37.13 52.78 -34.56
N ARG A 372 36.38 52.93 -33.45
CA ARG A 372 36.02 54.27 -32.93
C ARG A 372 37.25 55.08 -32.54
N GLU A 373 38.27 54.45 -31.91
CA GLU A 373 39.53 55.12 -31.61
C GLU A 373 40.25 55.54 -32.89
N SER A 374 40.27 54.68 -33.89
CA SER A 374 40.93 55.01 -35.23
C SER A 374 40.17 56.14 -35.90
N GLU A 375 38.85 56.13 -35.93
CA GLU A 375 38.04 57.22 -36.48
C GLU A 375 38.28 58.55 -35.74
N SER A 376 38.32 58.51 -34.39
CA SER A 376 38.64 59.70 -33.59
C SER A 376 40.06 60.28 -33.94
N ARG A 377 41.05 59.38 -34.07
CA ARG A 377 42.43 59.82 -34.47
C ARG A 377 42.44 60.39 -35.85
N LEU A 378 41.73 59.84 -36.83
CA LEU A 378 41.61 60.35 -38.17
C LEU A 378 40.97 61.76 -38.20
N LEU A 379 39.92 61.98 -37.45
CA LEU A 379 39.23 63.26 -37.30
C LEU A 379 40.18 64.32 -36.69
N ALA A 380 40.90 63.94 -35.64
CA ALA A 380 41.89 64.82 -35.02
C ALA A 380 43.06 65.19 -36.00
N ALA A 381 43.52 64.25 -36.83
CA ALA A 381 44.59 64.46 -37.82
C ALA A 381 44.15 65.35 -38.98
N GLN A 382 42.85 65.54 -39.24
CA GLN A 382 42.38 66.48 -40.30
C GLN A 382 42.70 67.94 -39.99
N ILE A 383 42.88 68.27 -38.71
CA ILE A 383 43.37 69.61 -38.35
C ILE A 383 44.88 69.60 -38.46
N ASN A 384 45.45 70.20 -39.54
CA ASN A 384 46.91 70.30 -39.72
C ASN A 384 47.50 71.22 -38.65
N PRO A 385 48.14 70.73 -37.59
CA PRO A 385 48.68 71.59 -36.51
C PRO A 385 49.71 72.58 -37.02
N HIS A 386 50.52 72.10 -37.92
CA HIS A 386 51.61 72.93 -38.49
C HIS A 386 51.02 74.14 -39.24
N PHE A 387 49.93 73.98 -39.98
CA PHE A 387 49.29 75.09 -40.66
C PHE A 387 48.75 76.12 -39.64
N VAL A 388 48.06 75.65 -38.56
CA VAL A 388 47.54 76.54 -37.53
C VAL A 388 48.67 77.32 -36.85
N PHE A 389 49.76 76.65 -36.49
CA PHE A 389 50.92 77.36 -35.86
C PHE A 389 51.58 78.32 -36.77
N ASN A 390 51.77 78.00 -38.06
CA ASN A 390 52.37 78.88 -39.00
C ASN A 390 51.53 80.17 -39.21
N VAL A 391 50.21 80.05 -39.23
CA VAL A 391 49.29 81.22 -39.31
C VAL A 391 49.41 82.08 -38.05
N LEU A 392 49.37 81.46 -36.84
CA LEU A 392 49.51 82.18 -35.58
C LEU A 392 50.87 82.88 -35.48
N GLU A 393 51.96 82.25 -35.91
CA GLU A 393 53.27 82.86 -35.93
C GLU A 393 53.37 84.04 -36.92
N THR A 394 52.75 83.92 -38.07
CA THR A 394 52.64 85.02 -39.03
C THR A 394 51.87 86.21 -38.42
N ILE A 395 50.75 85.94 -37.72
CA ILE A 395 49.97 86.99 -37.05
C ILE A 395 50.82 87.64 -35.94
N HIS A 396 51.50 86.79 -35.10
CA HIS A 396 52.42 87.29 -34.07
C HIS A 396 53.44 88.25 -34.60
N MET A 397 54.18 87.89 -35.68
CA MET A 397 55.17 88.69 -36.29
C MET A 397 54.58 90.04 -36.80
N ARG A 398 53.41 90.01 -37.42
CA ARG A 398 52.72 91.21 -37.86
C ARG A 398 52.30 92.16 -36.69
N CYS A 399 51.88 91.54 -35.56
CA CYS A 399 51.58 92.34 -34.37
C CYS A 399 52.84 92.99 -33.79
N VAL A 400 53.98 92.32 -33.77
CA VAL A 400 55.27 92.86 -33.36
C VAL A 400 55.71 94.01 -34.22
N GLU A 401 55.70 93.89 -35.58
CA GLU A 401 55.99 94.88 -36.53
C GLU A 401 55.11 96.17 -36.37
N ALA A 402 53.82 95.91 -36.04
CA ALA A 402 52.87 97.02 -35.81
C ALA A 402 52.96 97.68 -34.44
N GLY A 403 53.85 97.15 -33.54
CA GLY A 403 54.02 97.69 -32.19
C GLY A 403 52.86 97.30 -31.22
N LEU A 404 51.96 96.34 -31.61
CA LEU A 404 50.78 95.92 -30.87
C LEU A 404 51.16 94.81 -29.86
N LYS A 405 51.81 95.19 -28.76
CA LYS A 405 52.39 94.27 -27.79
C LYS A 405 51.34 93.39 -27.13
N ASP A 406 50.17 93.92 -26.75
CA ASP A 406 49.11 93.15 -26.09
C ASP A 406 48.55 92.09 -27.03
N LEU A 407 48.29 92.39 -28.30
CA LEU A 407 47.77 91.48 -29.27
C LEU A 407 48.80 90.39 -29.63
N SER A 408 50.11 90.77 -29.73
CA SER A 408 51.20 89.83 -29.90
C SER A 408 51.24 88.79 -28.75
N ARG A 409 51.09 89.22 -27.52
CA ARG A 409 51.03 88.33 -26.35
C ARG A 409 49.83 87.36 -26.42
N MET A 410 48.61 87.89 -26.73
CA MET A 410 47.41 87.04 -26.89
C MET A 410 47.60 85.95 -27.92
N VAL A 411 48.21 86.26 -29.09
CA VAL A 411 48.45 85.24 -30.12
C VAL A 411 49.45 84.20 -29.63
N THR A 412 50.47 84.61 -28.87
CA THR A 412 51.47 83.70 -28.29
C THR A 412 50.84 82.78 -27.31
N ASP A 413 50.02 83.29 -26.38
CA ASP A 413 49.33 82.52 -25.36
C ASP A 413 48.30 81.53 -25.98
N LEU A 414 47.61 81.96 -27.07
CA LEU A 414 46.70 81.04 -27.82
C LEU A 414 47.52 79.94 -28.52
N ALA A 415 48.70 80.28 -29.10
CA ALA A 415 49.57 79.28 -29.76
C ALA A 415 50.08 78.24 -28.73
N GLN A 416 50.42 78.71 -27.49
CA GLN A 416 50.86 77.78 -26.46
C GLN A 416 49.70 76.87 -25.93
N LEU A 417 48.51 77.40 -25.78
CA LEU A 417 47.34 76.60 -25.46
C LEU A 417 46.98 75.56 -26.49
N LEU A 418 46.99 75.96 -27.81
CA LEU A 418 46.75 75.05 -28.91
C LEU A 418 47.82 73.96 -29.02
N ARG A 419 49.09 74.34 -28.74
CA ARG A 419 50.22 73.40 -28.77
C ARG A 419 50.04 72.32 -27.68
N GLY A 420 49.59 72.68 -26.49
CA GLY A 420 49.22 71.72 -25.40
C GLY A 420 48.14 70.79 -25.83
N ASN A 421 47.02 71.32 -26.33
CA ASN A 421 45.86 70.52 -26.74
C ASN A 421 46.12 69.68 -28.00
N MET A 422 46.84 70.13 -28.95
CA MET A 422 47.18 69.42 -30.23
C MET A 422 48.34 68.44 -30.06
N GLY A 423 49.26 68.66 -29.13
CA GLY A 423 50.34 67.74 -28.78
C GLY A 423 49.87 66.51 -28.00
N ALA A 424 48.74 66.61 -27.31
CA ALA A 424 48.13 65.52 -26.57
C ALA A 424 47.28 64.56 -27.42
N GLY A 425 47.13 64.78 -28.73
CA GLY A 425 46.26 64.02 -29.63
C GLY A 425 46.71 62.58 -29.96
N GLY A 426 47.50 61.94 -29.15
CA GLY A 426 48.03 60.60 -29.41
C GLY A 426 48.13 59.62 -28.25
N GLY A 427 47.38 59.82 -27.20
CA GLY A 427 47.41 58.90 -26.05
C GLY A 427 47.67 59.64 -24.78
N SER A 428 47.29 59.07 -23.67
CA SER A 428 47.37 59.61 -22.31
C SER A 428 48.80 60.04 -21.92
N GLN A 429 49.22 61.16 -22.44
CA GLN A 429 50.49 61.69 -22.04
C GLN A 429 50.33 62.38 -20.70
N LYS A 430 50.95 61.84 -19.68
CA LYS A 430 51.00 62.49 -18.37
C LYS A 430 51.88 63.74 -18.50
N ILE A 431 51.36 64.90 -18.17
CA ILE A 431 52.07 66.16 -18.05
C ILE A 431 52.34 66.46 -16.60
N THR A 432 53.32 67.23 -16.29
CA THR A 432 53.62 67.74 -14.95
C THR A 432 52.55 68.74 -14.49
N PHE A 433 52.28 68.83 -13.26
CA PHE A 433 51.33 69.81 -12.70
C PHE A 433 51.75 71.24 -13.03
N ALA A 434 53.05 71.51 -13.03
CA ALA A 434 53.62 72.78 -13.46
C ALA A 434 53.24 73.13 -14.91
N GLN A 435 53.27 72.14 -15.81
CA GLN A 435 52.88 72.40 -17.23
C GLN A 435 51.38 72.66 -17.33
N GLU A 436 50.55 72.00 -16.55
CA GLU A 436 49.09 72.24 -16.50
C GLU A 436 48.78 73.62 -15.99
N LEU A 437 49.51 74.07 -14.97
CA LEU A 437 49.38 75.42 -14.40
C LEU A 437 49.79 76.51 -15.45
N ASP A 438 50.80 76.27 -16.27
CA ASP A 438 51.15 77.17 -17.34
C ASP A 438 50.03 77.30 -18.38
N TYR A 439 49.36 76.18 -18.76
CA TYR A 439 48.18 76.22 -19.64
C TYR A 439 47.02 77.00 -19.04
N VAL A 440 46.75 76.77 -17.75
CA VAL A 440 45.75 77.60 -17.06
C VAL A 440 46.11 79.05 -17.05
N ARG A 441 47.39 79.43 -16.85
CA ARG A 441 47.84 80.83 -16.88
C ARG A 441 47.63 81.42 -18.27
N TYR A 442 48.06 80.72 -19.36
CA TYR A 442 47.84 81.19 -20.73
C TYR A 442 46.36 81.42 -21.04
N TYR A 443 45.51 80.52 -20.58
CA TYR A 443 44.05 80.67 -20.72
C TYR A 443 43.52 81.87 -19.96
N MET A 444 43.94 82.07 -18.73
CA MET A 444 43.52 83.21 -17.92
C MET A 444 44.07 84.55 -18.52
N ASP A 445 45.28 84.60 -19.00
CA ASP A 445 45.85 85.77 -19.61
C ASP A 445 45.03 86.17 -20.85
N LEU A 446 44.62 85.21 -21.66
CA LEU A 446 43.72 85.43 -22.80
C LEU A 446 42.38 85.99 -22.38
N GLN A 447 41.77 85.43 -21.29
CA GLN A 447 40.49 85.86 -20.80
C GLN A 447 40.57 87.28 -20.17
N GLN A 448 41.66 87.56 -19.45
CA GLN A 448 41.95 88.93 -18.95
C GLN A 448 42.09 89.92 -20.05
N SER A 449 42.80 89.60 -21.13
CA SER A 449 42.93 90.41 -22.29
C SER A 449 41.60 90.70 -23.01
N ARG A 450 40.67 89.75 -22.99
CA ARG A 450 39.31 89.86 -23.57
C ARG A 450 38.36 90.70 -22.73
N PHE A 451 38.32 90.46 -21.41
CA PHE A 451 37.37 91.06 -20.53
C PHE A 451 37.91 92.25 -19.73
N GLY A 452 39.20 92.56 -19.80
CA GLY A 452 39.89 93.60 -19.06
C GLY A 452 40.42 93.09 -17.70
N ALA A 453 41.69 93.35 -17.41
CA ALA A 453 42.40 92.90 -16.22
C ALA A 453 41.74 93.36 -14.87
N ALA A 454 40.93 94.43 -14.91
CA ALA A 454 40.22 94.94 -13.77
C ALA A 454 38.96 94.12 -13.37
N ASN A 455 38.46 93.32 -14.34
CA ASN A 455 37.23 92.55 -14.17
C ASN A 455 37.45 91.04 -13.85
N LEU A 456 38.69 90.55 -14.02
CA LEU A 456 39.00 89.16 -13.81
C LEU A 456 40.30 89.03 -13.01
N HIS A 457 40.18 88.54 -11.77
CA HIS A 457 41.30 88.24 -10.86
C HIS A 457 41.48 86.72 -10.79
N PHE A 458 42.68 86.26 -10.98
CA PHE A 458 43.07 84.88 -10.89
C PHE A 458 44.23 84.73 -9.92
N SER A 459 44.08 83.84 -8.95
CA SER A 459 45.13 83.41 -8.02
C SER A 459 45.18 81.91 -7.96
N VAL A 460 46.36 81.36 -7.93
CA VAL A 460 46.57 79.90 -7.78
C VAL A 460 47.38 79.70 -6.50
N ASP A 461 46.87 78.85 -5.66
CA ASP A 461 47.58 78.44 -4.45
C ASP A 461 47.70 76.89 -4.45
N TYR A 462 48.90 76.37 -4.26
CA TYR A 462 49.26 74.97 -4.35
C TYR A 462 50.46 74.70 -3.42
N GLU A 463 50.44 73.45 -2.82
CA GLU A 463 51.50 73.02 -1.88
C GLU A 463 52.67 72.25 -2.57
N ASP A 464 52.45 71.53 -3.69
CA ASP A 464 53.43 70.67 -4.31
C ASP A 464 53.38 70.77 -5.85
N GLU A 465 54.55 70.98 -6.54
CA GLU A 465 54.67 71.09 -7.98
C GLU A 465 55.09 69.75 -8.66
N ASP A 466 55.46 68.69 -7.91
CA ASP A 466 56.02 67.46 -8.45
C ASP A 466 54.96 66.35 -8.71
N ILE A 467 53.72 66.76 -8.92
CA ILE A 467 52.58 65.84 -9.20
C ILE A 467 52.41 65.71 -10.73
N PHE A 468 52.20 64.49 -11.24
CA PHE A 468 51.78 64.24 -12.60
C PHE A 468 50.25 64.22 -12.74
N CYS A 469 49.72 65.07 -13.60
CA CYS A 469 48.29 65.12 -13.90
C CYS A 469 47.95 64.38 -15.17
N LEU A 470 46.81 63.72 -15.23
CA LEU A 470 46.20 63.24 -16.46
C LEU A 470 45.45 64.40 -17.10
N LEU A 471 45.82 64.76 -18.30
CA LEU A 471 45.08 65.75 -19.07
C LEU A 471 43.66 65.24 -19.30
N TYR A 472 42.70 65.68 -18.47
CA TYR A 472 41.30 65.47 -18.74
C TYR A 472 40.85 66.64 -19.67
N THR A 473 40.58 66.32 -20.95
CA THR A 473 39.78 67.20 -21.77
C THR A 473 38.40 67.21 -21.21
N SER A 474 38.07 68.19 -20.33
CA SER A 474 36.70 68.41 -19.90
C SER A 474 35.92 68.94 -21.09
N ASP A 475 35.17 68.08 -21.74
CA ASP A 475 34.03 68.52 -22.55
C ASP A 475 32.98 69.03 -21.55
N ALA A 476 32.96 70.33 -21.33
CA ALA A 476 31.84 71.02 -20.66
C ALA A 476 31.07 71.82 -21.72
#